data_00e66c02775cb67121d013f7e9fa3307
#
_entry.id   00e66c02775cb67121d013f7e9fa3307
#
_cell.length_a   1.000
_cell.length_b   1.000
_cell.length_c   1.000
_cell.angle_alpha   90.00
_cell.angle_beta   90.00
_cell.angle_gamma   90.00
#
_symmetry.space_group_name_H-M   'P 1'
#
loop_
_entity.id
_entity.type
_entity.pdbx_description
1 polymer ?
#
loop_
_entity_poly.entity_id
_entity_poly.type
_entity_poly.pdbx_seq_one_letter_code
_entity_poly.pdbx_strand_id
1 'polypeptide(L)'
;HPHKEYRRQRQMCIRDSIDSLRKTMKRLGRLIENNFCGDPNELWITLTYADNVTDSKRVYQDYKAFMKKLRRHYGRVEYISVLEPQKRGAWHIHALFKSESHDKFYIPSKHLEKLWGNGFVKVKKLKNSDNVAAYVTAYLTDLEVESDDKSSKKIEKGARLYLYPAGMNFYRASRGIKKPQEFTATKEEVFEFYNISNSVYSPDNFYAHDIELPNGTIMTYKREFYKLKGWLK
;
A
#
# COMPACT_ATOMS: atom_id res chain seq x y z
N HIS A 1 -10.30 -15.42 38.36
CA HIS A 1 -11.03 -14.59 37.40
C HIS A 1 -10.50 -14.81 35.95
N PRO A 2 -10.77 -15.97 35.31
CA PRO A 2 -10.20 -16.27 33.98
C PRO A 2 -10.71 -15.33 32.84
N HIS A 3 -11.91 -14.77 32.99
CA HIS A 3 -12.48 -13.88 31.96
C HIS A 3 -11.78 -12.51 31.81
N LYS A 4 -11.13 -11.99 32.88
CA LYS A 4 -10.38 -10.71 32.77
C LYS A 4 -9.03 -10.90 32.09
N GLU A 5 -8.40 -12.04 32.31
CA GLU A 5 -7.09 -12.37 31.75
C GLU A 5 -7.20 -12.67 30.23
N TYR A 6 -8.26 -13.39 29.84
CA TYR A 6 -8.57 -13.66 28.41
C TYR A 6 -8.90 -12.37 27.63
N ARG A 7 -9.61 -11.41 28.24
CA ARG A 7 -9.85 -10.09 27.63
C ARG A 7 -8.56 -9.27 27.52
N ARG A 8 -7.67 -9.30 28.49
CA ARG A 8 -6.36 -8.61 28.45
C ARG A 8 -5.45 -9.19 27.38
N GLN A 9 -5.33 -10.51 27.28
CA GLN A 9 -4.54 -11.17 26.23
C GLN A 9 -5.10 -10.87 24.84
N ARG A 10 -6.41 -10.89 24.65
CA ARG A 10 -7.04 -10.56 23.37
C ARG A 10 -6.83 -9.10 22.98
N GLN A 11 -6.89 -8.16 23.93
CA GLN A 11 -6.59 -6.75 23.66
C GLN A 11 -5.10 -6.51 23.36
N MET A 12 -4.19 -7.22 23.99
CA MET A 12 -2.75 -7.17 23.72
C MET A 12 -2.44 -7.70 22.31
N CYS A 13 -2.96 -8.86 21.94
CA CYS A 13 -2.78 -9.43 20.60
C CYS A 13 -3.35 -8.54 19.48
N ILE A 14 -4.49 -7.87 19.71
CA ILE A 14 -5.07 -6.94 18.73
C ILE A 14 -4.20 -5.69 18.59
N ARG A 15 -3.69 -5.13 19.69
CA ARG A 15 -2.81 -3.95 19.67
C ARG A 15 -1.51 -4.25 18.94
N ASP A 16 -0.86 -5.36 19.21
CA ASP A 16 0.36 -5.80 18.53
C ASP A 16 0.12 -6.06 17.04
N SER A 17 -1.06 -6.59 16.69
CA SER A 17 -1.48 -6.77 15.29
C SER A 17 -1.67 -5.45 14.57
N ILE A 18 -2.26 -4.44 15.22
CA ILE A 18 -2.48 -3.10 14.65
C ILE A 18 -1.15 -2.38 14.45
N ASP A 19 -0.22 -2.44 15.41
CA ASP A 19 1.09 -1.80 15.28
C ASP A 19 1.96 -2.48 14.24
N SER A 20 1.91 -3.81 14.15
CA SER A 20 2.53 -4.58 13.07
C SER A 20 1.96 -4.19 11.70
N LEU A 21 0.63 -4.04 11.61
CA LEU A 21 -0.04 -3.57 10.41
C LEU A 21 0.42 -2.16 10.02
N ARG A 22 0.45 -1.22 10.96
CA ARG A 22 0.92 0.16 10.71
C ARG A 22 2.34 0.19 10.16
N LYS A 23 3.26 -0.62 10.73
CA LYS A 23 4.63 -0.77 10.21
C LYS A 23 4.64 -1.33 8.79
N THR A 24 3.80 -2.34 8.52
CA THR A 24 3.67 -2.94 7.18
C THR A 24 3.10 -1.93 6.18
N MET A 25 2.09 -1.14 6.56
CA MET A 25 1.50 -0.11 5.71
C MET A 25 2.49 1.02 5.40
N LYS A 26 3.28 1.48 6.39
CA LYS A 26 4.34 2.46 6.15
C LYS A 26 5.39 1.94 5.16
N ARG A 27 5.78 0.66 5.30
CA ARG A 27 6.72 0.02 4.37
C ARG A 27 6.13 -0.10 2.96
N LEU A 28 4.87 -0.51 2.86
CA LEU A 28 4.15 -0.57 1.59
C LEU A 28 4.04 0.81 0.93
N GLY A 29 3.69 1.84 1.70
CA GLY A 29 3.61 3.22 1.21
C GLY A 29 4.92 3.69 0.58
N ARG A 30 6.04 3.54 1.30
CA ARG A 30 7.38 3.87 0.78
C ARG A 30 7.74 3.07 -0.48
N LEU A 31 7.35 1.78 -0.52
CA LEU A 31 7.60 0.93 -1.69
C LEU A 31 6.81 1.41 -2.91
N ILE A 32 5.56 1.84 -2.72
CA ILE A 32 4.72 2.40 -3.78
C ILE A 32 5.31 3.72 -4.27
N GLU A 33 5.60 4.66 -3.37
CA GLU A 33 6.18 5.98 -3.69
C GLU A 33 7.50 5.87 -4.46
N ASN A 34 8.31 4.85 -4.16
CA ASN A 34 9.59 4.62 -4.83
C ASN A 34 9.46 4.02 -6.24
N ASN A 35 8.29 3.53 -6.65
CA ASN A 35 8.13 2.81 -7.92
C ASN A 35 7.03 3.36 -8.83
N PHE A 36 6.06 4.08 -8.29
CA PHE A 36 4.87 4.52 -9.02
C PHE A 36 4.68 6.03 -8.85
N CYS A 37 4.71 6.74 -9.98
CA CYS A 37 4.63 8.21 -10.03
C CYS A 37 3.40 8.72 -10.76
N GLY A 38 2.59 7.84 -11.34
CA GLY A 38 1.49 8.20 -12.22
C GLY A 38 1.91 8.34 -13.69
N ASP A 39 2.97 7.66 -14.08
CA ASP A 39 3.49 7.64 -15.45
C ASP A 39 2.49 6.98 -16.43
N PRO A 40 2.58 7.28 -17.74
CA PRO A 40 1.69 6.70 -18.75
C PRO A 40 1.77 5.17 -18.86
N ASN A 41 2.86 4.57 -18.43
CA ASN A 41 3.07 3.12 -18.41
C ASN A 41 2.57 2.44 -17.11
N GLU A 42 1.81 3.16 -16.27
CA GLU A 42 1.31 2.69 -14.98
C GLU A 42 -0.20 2.58 -14.96
N LEU A 43 -0.72 1.51 -14.37
CA LEU A 43 -2.15 1.26 -14.23
C LEU A 43 -2.50 0.82 -12.80
N TRP A 44 -3.68 1.22 -12.36
CA TRP A 44 -4.36 0.66 -11.21
C TRP A 44 -5.39 -0.38 -11.66
N ILE A 45 -5.30 -1.57 -11.10
CA ILE A 45 -6.17 -2.70 -11.44
C ILE A 45 -6.88 -3.17 -10.17
N THR A 46 -8.17 -3.43 -10.28
CA THR A 46 -8.93 -4.17 -9.27
C THR A 46 -9.48 -5.43 -9.92
N LEU A 47 -9.19 -6.58 -9.32
CA LEU A 47 -9.71 -7.88 -9.72
C LEU A 47 -10.69 -8.37 -8.66
N THR A 48 -11.89 -8.74 -9.07
CA THR A 48 -12.98 -9.16 -8.21
C THR A 48 -13.42 -10.57 -8.62
N TYR A 49 -13.72 -11.42 -7.66
CA TYR A 49 -14.35 -12.71 -7.94
C TYR A 49 -15.86 -12.56 -8.10
N ALA A 50 -16.43 -13.25 -9.06
CA ALA A 50 -17.88 -13.39 -9.17
C ALA A 50 -18.43 -14.20 -7.99
N ASP A 51 -17.74 -15.28 -7.64
CA ASP A 51 -18.06 -16.13 -6.50
C ASP A 51 -17.52 -15.58 -5.17
N ASN A 52 -18.02 -16.13 -4.05
CA ASN A 52 -17.51 -15.78 -2.72
C ASN A 52 -16.25 -16.59 -2.39
N VAL A 53 -15.12 -16.25 -3.01
CA VAL A 53 -13.84 -16.92 -2.79
C VAL A 53 -13.19 -16.39 -1.50
N THR A 54 -13.14 -17.24 -0.47
CA THR A 54 -12.55 -16.94 0.85
C THR A 54 -11.18 -17.60 1.06
N ASP A 55 -10.81 -18.59 0.25
CA ASP A 55 -9.49 -19.23 0.32
C ASP A 55 -8.39 -18.37 -0.30
N SER A 56 -7.55 -17.82 0.54
CA SER A 56 -6.41 -16.98 0.12
C SER A 56 -5.37 -17.75 -0.72
N LYS A 57 -5.20 -19.06 -0.53
CA LYS A 57 -4.27 -19.87 -1.31
C LYS A 57 -4.73 -19.96 -2.77
N ARG A 58 -6.04 -20.19 -2.98
CA ARG A 58 -6.66 -20.14 -4.31
C ARG A 58 -6.43 -18.78 -4.97
N VAL A 59 -6.66 -17.69 -4.25
CA VAL A 59 -6.45 -16.33 -4.77
C VAL A 59 -5.03 -16.12 -5.28
N TYR A 60 -4.02 -16.61 -4.57
CA TYR A 60 -2.63 -16.50 -5.01
C TYR A 60 -2.33 -17.34 -6.25
N GLN A 61 -2.93 -18.52 -6.37
CA GLN A 61 -2.76 -19.39 -7.55
C GLN A 61 -3.41 -18.75 -8.79
N ASP A 62 -4.63 -18.24 -8.65
CA ASP A 62 -5.37 -17.55 -9.71
C ASP A 62 -4.64 -16.29 -10.17
N TYR A 63 -4.12 -15.49 -9.23
CA TYR A 63 -3.34 -14.30 -9.55
C TYR A 63 -2.03 -14.65 -10.27
N LYS A 64 -1.34 -15.71 -9.86
CA LYS A 64 -0.14 -16.19 -10.53
C LYS A 64 -0.45 -16.64 -11.97
N ALA A 65 -1.54 -17.36 -12.19
CA ALA A 65 -1.99 -17.78 -13.50
C ALA A 65 -2.38 -16.59 -14.39
N PHE A 66 -3.10 -15.62 -13.83
CA PHE A 66 -3.44 -14.37 -14.47
C PHE A 66 -2.19 -13.59 -14.91
N MET A 67 -1.21 -13.38 -14.02
CA MET A 67 0.04 -12.66 -14.35
C MET A 67 0.85 -13.38 -15.44
N LYS A 68 0.81 -14.72 -15.49
CA LYS A 68 1.45 -15.48 -16.57
C LYS A 68 0.78 -15.21 -17.92
N LYS A 69 -0.56 -15.19 -17.97
CA LYS A 69 -1.33 -14.84 -19.18
C LYS A 69 -1.06 -13.37 -19.59
N LEU A 70 -1.14 -12.46 -18.63
CA LEU A 70 -0.92 -11.03 -18.87
C LEU A 70 0.45 -10.77 -19.49
N ARG A 71 1.52 -11.31 -18.92
CA ARG A 71 2.88 -11.14 -19.42
C ARG A 71 3.12 -11.74 -20.80
N ARG A 72 2.38 -12.78 -21.16
CA ARG A 72 2.44 -13.36 -22.51
C ARG A 72 1.92 -12.39 -23.57
N HIS A 73 0.93 -11.54 -23.24
CA HIS A 73 0.32 -10.59 -24.16
C HIS A 73 0.99 -9.20 -24.15
N TYR A 74 1.48 -8.77 -22.99
CA TYR A 74 1.92 -7.39 -22.76
C TYR A 74 3.40 -7.28 -22.38
N GLY A 75 4.15 -8.38 -22.44
CA GLY A 75 5.56 -8.38 -22.08
C GLY A 75 5.79 -8.27 -20.57
N ARG A 76 6.91 -7.69 -20.18
CA ARG A 76 7.30 -7.59 -18.78
C ARG A 76 6.48 -6.52 -18.05
N VAL A 77 5.72 -6.95 -17.07
CA VAL A 77 4.92 -6.09 -16.19
C VAL A 77 5.37 -6.33 -14.75
N GLU A 78 5.84 -5.29 -14.10
CA GLU A 78 6.12 -5.26 -12.68
C GLU A 78 4.87 -4.84 -11.91
N TYR A 79 4.75 -5.30 -10.65
CA TYR A 79 3.54 -5.04 -9.88
C TYR A 79 3.77 -4.99 -8.38
N ILE A 80 2.90 -4.24 -7.71
CA ILE A 80 2.60 -4.37 -6.28
C ILE A 80 1.12 -4.74 -6.19
N SER A 81 0.79 -5.83 -5.51
CA SER A 81 -0.59 -6.28 -5.31
C SER A 81 -0.92 -6.42 -3.83
N VAL A 82 -2.14 -6.08 -3.50
CA VAL A 82 -2.69 -6.08 -2.15
C VAL A 82 -3.97 -6.89 -2.16
N LEU A 83 -4.16 -7.75 -1.16
CA LEU A 83 -5.40 -8.49 -0.95
C LEU A 83 -6.27 -7.75 0.07
N GLU A 84 -7.51 -7.49 -0.30
CA GLU A 84 -8.50 -6.87 0.56
C GLU A 84 -9.69 -7.81 0.75
N PRO A 85 -10.06 -8.17 2.00
CA PRO A 85 -11.27 -8.93 2.25
C PRO A 85 -12.49 -8.01 2.21
N GLN A 86 -13.54 -8.43 1.49
CA GLN A 86 -14.84 -7.78 1.54
C GLN A 86 -15.58 -8.09 2.86
N LYS A 87 -16.65 -7.33 3.17
CA LYS A 87 -17.52 -7.61 4.34
C LYS A 87 -18.03 -9.05 4.37
N ARG A 88 -18.33 -9.64 3.20
CA ARG A 88 -18.78 -11.03 3.04
C ARG A 88 -17.65 -12.08 3.09
N GLY A 89 -16.39 -11.64 3.28
CA GLY A 89 -15.21 -12.51 3.34
C GLY A 89 -14.56 -12.81 1.98
N ALA A 90 -15.18 -12.47 0.85
CA ALA A 90 -14.56 -12.64 -0.47
C ALA A 90 -13.35 -11.72 -0.63
N TRP A 91 -12.33 -12.20 -1.36
CA TRP A 91 -11.12 -11.43 -1.62
C TRP A 91 -11.25 -10.54 -2.87
N HIS A 92 -10.74 -9.32 -2.74
CA HIS A 92 -10.38 -8.45 -3.85
C HIS A 92 -8.87 -8.36 -3.97
N ILE A 93 -8.39 -8.20 -5.21
CA ILE A 93 -6.99 -7.91 -5.48
C ILE A 93 -6.91 -6.50 -6.04
N HIS A 94 -6.23 -5.61 -5.33
CA HIS A 94 -5.82 -4.31 -5.85
C HIS A 94 -4.36 -4.42 -6.30
N ALA A 95 -4.06 -4.01 -7.51
CA ALA A 95 -2.71 -4.09 -8.06
C ALA A 95 -2.32 -2.82 -8.78
N LEU A 96 -1.10 -2.37 -8.54
CA LEU A 96 -0.40 -1.37 -9.33
C LEU A 96 0.45 -2.10 -10.35
N PHE A 97 0.31 -1.79 -11.62
CA PHE A 97 1.10 -2.35 -12.70
C PHE A 97 1.96 -1.29 -13.33
N LYS A 98 3.20 -1.65 -13.65
CA LYS A 98 4.13 -0.84 -14.44
C LYS A 98 4.66 -1.69 -15.59
N SER A 99 4.48 -1.22 -16.81
CA SER A 99 5.05 -1.89 -17.99
C SER A 99 6.53 -1.54 -18.12
N GLU A 100 7.36 -2.54 -18.32
CA GLU A 100 8.77 -2.41 -18.68
C GLU A 100 8.96 -2.48 -20.22
N SER A 101 7.90 -2.84 -20.95
CA SER A 101 7.93 -3.08 -22.40
C SER A 101 7.27 -1.96 -23.21
N HIS A 102 6.55 -1.06 -22.56
CA HIS A 102 5.77 -0.02 -23.24
C HIS A 102 5.85 1.29 -22.47
N ASP A 103 6.15 2.40 -23.15
CA ASP A 103 6.15 3.75 -22.57
C ASP A 103 4.73 4.22 -22.22
N LYS A 104 3.72 3.68 -22.90
CA LYS A 104 2.31 3.89 -22.64
C LYS A 104 1.61 2.56 -22.50
N PHE A 105 1.10 2.27 -21.30
CA PHE A 105 0.44 1.01 -21.00
C PHE A 105 -1.07 1.16 -21.01
N TYR A 106 -1.71 0.40 -21.87
CA TYR A 106 -3.16 0.36 -21.97
C TYR A 106 -3.64 -1.08 -22.14
N ILE A 107 -4.61 -1.47 -21.30
CA ILE A 107 -5.27 -2.77 -21.38
C ILE A 107 -6.77 -2.52 -21.49
N PRO A 108 -7.44 -2.95 -22.58
CA PRO A 108 -8.89 -2.92 -22.66
C PRO A 108 -9.52 -3.75 -21.54
N SER A 109 -10.52 -3.19 -20.84
CA SER A 109 -11.16 -3.86 -19.68
C SER A 109 -11.71 -5.25 -20.05
N LYS A 110 -12.36 -5.38 -21.22
CA LYS A 110 -12.88 -6.69 -21.71
C LYS A 110 -11.76 -7.73 -21.91
N HIS A 111 -10.58 -7.27 -22.39
CA HIS A 111 -9.44 -8.20 -22.54
C HIS A 111 -8.86 -8.60 -21.18
N LEU A 112 -8.72 -7.63 -20.27
CA LEU A 112 -8.27 -7.94 -18.90
C LEU A 112 -9.21 -8.88 -18.17
N GLU A 113 -10.52 -8.71 -18.33
CA GLU A 113 -11.55 -9.56 -17.77
C GLU A 113 -11.45 -11.00 -18.32
N LYS A 114 -11.23 -11.15 -19.64
CA LYS A 114 -10.97 -12.46 -20.27
C LYS A 114 -9.69 -13.11 -19.73
N LEU A 115 -8.62 -12.34 -19.51
CA LEU A 115 -7.38 -12.86 -18.93
C LEU A 115 -7.57 -13.30 -17.49
N TRP A 116 -8.34 -12.52 -16.70
CA TRP A 116 -8.67 -12.82 -15.32
C TRP A 116 -9.53 -14.07 -15.21
N GLY A 117 -10.67 -14.11 -15.89
CA GLY A 117 -11.54 -15.25 -16.01
C GLY A 117 -12.29 -15.68 -14.75
N ASN A 118 -12.14 -14.96 -13.62
CA ASN A 118 -12.78 -15.33 -12.35
C ASN A 118 -13.86 -14.32 -11.90
N GLY A 119 -14.12 -13.28 -12.70
CA GLY A 119 -15.11 -12.26 -12.39
C GLY A 119 -14.76 -10.89 -12.96
N PHE A 120 -15.14 -9.83 -12.27
CA PHE A 120 -15.05 -8.46 -12.77
C PHE A 120 -13.69 -7.84 -12.60
N VAL A 121 -13.36 -6.90 -13.50
CA VAL A 121 -12.14 -6.11 -13.43
C VAL A 121 -12.44 -4.62 -13.54
N LYS A 122 -11.61 -3.82 -12.90
CA LYS A 122 -11.61 -2.37 -13.06
C LYS A 122 -10.19 -1.91 -13.36
N VAL A 123 -10.04 -1.09 -14.40
CA VAL A 123 -8.76 -0.51 -14.81
C VAL A 123 -8.87 0.99 -14.69
N LYS A 124 -7.87 1.61 -14.06
CA LYS A 124 -7.73 3.07 -14.00
C LYS A 124 -6.29 3.43 -14.34
N LYS A 125 -6.09 4.58 -14.99
CA LYS A 125 -4.77 5.21 -15.07
C LYS A 125 -4.41 5.77 -13.71
N LEU A 126 -3.16 5.64 -13.32
CA LEU A 126 -2.60 6.39 -12.21
C LEU A 126 -2.41 7.84 -12.64
N LYS A 127 -2.74 8.77 -11.75
CA LYS A 127 -2.50 10.20 -11.97
C LYS A 127 -1.37 10.64 -11.04
N ASN A 128 -0.51 11.49 -11.52
CA ASN A 128 0.63 12.04 -10.76
C ASN A 128 0.19 12.81 -9.48
N SER A 129 -1.06 13.31 -9.45
CA SER A 129 -1.65 13.97 -8.29
C SER A 129 -2.21 13.01 -7.23
N ASP A 130 -2.30 11.71 -7.55
CA ASP A 130 -2.92 10.75 -6.65
C ASP A 130 -1.89 10.33 -5.58
N ASN A 131 -2.25 10.49 -4.32
CA ASN A 131 -1.51 9.84 -3.24
C ASN A 131 -1.83 8.33 -3.29
N VAL A 132 -1.21 7.66 -4.27
CA VAL A 132 -1.45 6.24 -4.56
C VAL A 132 -1.18 5.38 -3.33
N ALA A 133 -0.15 5.71 -2.59
CA ALA A 133 0.20 4.99 -1.37
C ALA A 133 -0.88 5.12 -0.30
N ALA A 134 -1.39 6.33 -0.04
CA ALA A 134 -2.48 6.55 0.91
C ALA A 134 -3.76 5.84 0.47
N TYR A 135 -4.08 5.89 -0.84
CA TYR A 135 -5.26 5.26 -1.40
C TYR A 135 -5.20 3.72 -1.26
N VAL A 136 -4.06 3.10 -1.58
CA VAL A 136 -3.89 1.63 -1.43
C VAL A 136 -3.96 1.23 0.03
N THR A 137 -3.35 2.01 0.92
CA THR A 137 -3.32 1.68 2.35
C THR A 137 -4.66 1.91 3.04
N ALA A 138 -5.47 2.88 2.59
CA ALA A 138 -6.80 3.12 3.13
C ALA A 138 -7.75 1.92 2.92
N TYR A 139 -7.69 1.26 1.77
CA TYR A 139 -8.52 0.07 1.50
C TYR A 139 -8.23 -1.12 2.42
N LEU A 140 -7.02 -1.19 2.97
CA LEU A 140 -6.61 -2.33 3.80
C LEU A 140 -7.04 -2.22 5.26
N THR A 141 -7.28 -1.00 5.72
CA THR A 141 -7.34 -0.73 7.15
C THR A 141 -8.68 -0.23 7.66
N ASP A 142 -9.54 0.30 6.78
CA ASP A 142 -10.67 1.08 7.24
C ASP A 142 -12.02 0.44 6.88
N LEU A 143 -12.91 0.32 7.86
CA LEU A 143 -14.33 0.05 7.69
C LEU A 143 -15.10 1.31 7.99
N GLU A 144 -15.98 1.73 7.07
CA GLU A 144 -17.05 2.66 7.41
C GLU A 144 -18.06 1.91 8.27
N VAL A 145 -18.20 2.30 9.52
CA VAL A 145 -19.23 1.80 10.44
C VAL A 145 -20.30 2.89 10.53
N GLU A 146 -21.56 2.50 10.35
CA GLU A 146 -22.68 3.40 10.65
C GLU A 146 -22.62 3.72 12.15
N SER A 147 -22.48 5.00 12.49
CA SER A 147 -22.59 5.44 13.87
C SER A 147 -24.07 5.49 14.27
N ASP A 148 -24.36 5.28 15.55
CA ASP A 148 -25.72 5.40 16.11
C ASP A 148 -26.36 6.77 15.82
N ASP A 149 -25.55 7.75 15.47
CA ASP A 149 -25.98 9.05 14.99
C ASP A 149 -26.02 9.05 13.45
N LYS A 150 -27.22 9.05 12.87
CA LYS A 150 -27.51 8.91 11.42
C LYS A 150 -26.83 9.95 10.49
N SER A 151 -26.05 10.87 11.04
CA SER A 151 -25.38 11.95 10.30
C SER A 151 -23.88 11.78 10.11
N SER A 152 -23.20 10.83 10.77
CA SER A 152 -21.76 10.66 10.67
C SER A 152 -21.34 9.21 10.43
N LYS A 153 -20.53 8.99 9.37
CA LYS A 153 -19.85 7.71 9.15
C LYS A 153 -18.56 7.66 9.97
N LYS A 154 -18.47 6.73 10.89
CA LYS A 154 -17.26 6.49 11.67
C LYS A 154 -16.34 5.52 10.93
N ILE A 155 -15.08 5.91 10.73
CA ILE A 155 -14.07 5.04 10.15
C ILE A 155 -13.37 4.27 11.30
N GLU A 156 -13.53 2.97 11.32
CA GLU A 156 -12.85 2.09 12.27
C GLU A 156 -11.61 1.47 11.64
N LYS A 157 -10.43 1.91 12.08
CA LYS A 157 -9.15 1.43 11.55
C LYS A 157 -8.85 0.01 12.00
N GLY A 158 -8.48 -0.84 11.03
CA GLY A 158 -8.13 -2.22 11.30
C GLY A 158 -9.32 -3.16 11.54
N ALA A 159 -10.55 -2.72 11.30
CA ALA A 159 -11.76 -3.49 11.58
C ALA A 159 -11.87 -4.80 10.78
N ARG A 160 -11.15 -4.92 9.64
CA ARG A 160 -11.12 -6.17 8.83
C ARG A 160 -9.94 -7.08 9.11
N LEU A 161 -9.07 -6.73 10.06
CA LEU A 161 -7.87 -7.54 10.36
C LEU A 161 -8.21 -8.97 10.75
N TYR A 162 -9.33 -9.20 11.41
CA TYR A 162 -9.78 -10.54 11.82
C TYR A 162 -10.07 -11.47 10.62
N LEU A 163 -10.27 -10.93 9.42
CA LEU A 163 -10.50 -11.70 8.19
C LEU A 163 -9.20 -12.22 7.56
N TYR A 164 -8.06 -11.68 7.96
CA TYR A 164 -6.77 -12.14 7.45
C TYR A 164 -6.28 -13.37 8.24
N PRO A 165 -5.95 -14.47 7.57
CA PRO A 165 -5.31 -15.61 8.21
C PRO A 165 -3.99 -15.22 8.88
N ALA A 166 -3.67 -15.85 10.00
CA ALA A 166 -2.39 -15.65 10.67
C ALA A 166 -1.21 -15.95 9.72
N GLY A 167 -0.19 -15.09 9.73
CA GLY A 167 1.00 -15.23 8.88
C GLY A 167 0.78 -14.85 7.40
N MET A 168 -0.39 -14.35 7.03
CA MET A 168 -0.66 -13.90 5.67
C MET A 168 0.05 -12.59 5.35
N ASN A 169 0.73 -12.53 4.20
CA ASN A 169 1.28 -11.28 3.70
C ASN A 169 0.17 -10.40 3.08
N PHE A 170 0.02 -9.18 3.57
CA PHE A 170 -0.98 -8.22 3.08
C PHE A 170 -0.73 -7.80 1.63
N TYR A 171 0.53 -7.73 1.22
CA TYR A 171 0.91 -7.35 -0.13
C TYR A 171 2.00 -8.25 -0.71
N ARG A 172 2.10 -8.24 -2.01
CA ARG A 172 3.18 -8.87 -2.78
C ARG A 172 3.72 -7.91 -3.82
N ALA A 173 5.02 -7.99 -4.07
CA ALA A 173 5.69 -7.24 -5.11
C ALA A 173 6.44 -8.18 -6.04
N SER A 174 6.50 -7.83 -7.32
CA SER A 174 7.33 -8.53 -8.29
C SER A 174 8.82 -8.17 -8.09
N ARG A 175 9.71 -8.95 -8.68
CA ARG A 175 11.16 -8.84 -8.44
C ARG A 175 11.77 -7.53 -8.95
N GLY A 176 11.17 -6.90 -9.97
CA GLY A 176 11.64 -5.62 -10.52
C GLY A 176 11.25 -4.40 -9.70
N ILE A 177 10.39 -4.56 -8.69
CA ILE A 177 10.05 -3.47 -7.77
C ILE A 177 11.25 -3.14 -6.90
N LYS A 178 11.72 -1.89 -6.99
CA LYS A 178 12.90 -1.40 -6.29
C LYS A 178 12.54 -1.05 -4.84
N LYS A 179 13.36 -1.50 -3.90
CA LYS A 179 13.25 -1.08 -2.50
C LYS A 179 13.77 0.34 -2.34
N PRO A 180 13.14 1.19 -1.48
CA PRO A 180 13.73 2.46 -1.12
C PRO A 180 15.13 2.27 -0.54
N GLN A 181 16.03 3.17 -0.92
CA GLN A 181 17.36 3.20 -0.32
C GLN A 181 17.29 3.96 1.00
N GLU A 182 17.94 3.44 2.03
CA GLU A 182 18.08 4.07 3.34
C GLU A 182 19.57 4.24 3.62
N PHE A 183 19.99 5.45 3.95
CA PHE A 183 21.36 5.77 4.33
C PHE A 183 21.34 6.82 5.43
N THR A 184 22.45 6.92 6.17
CA THR A 184 22.66 7.94 7.21
C THR A 184 23.67 8.96 6.70
N ALA A 185 23.25 10.22 6.69
CA ALA A 185 24.09 11.35 6.30
C ALA A 185 23.60 12.62 7.00
N THR A 186 24.37 13.69 6.97
CA THR A 186 23.91 15.01 7.40
C THR A 186 22.90 15.56 6.39
N LYS A 187 22.11 16.56 6.80
CA LYS A 187 21.15 17.20 5.90
C LYS A 187 21.87 17.88 4.73
N GLU A 188 22.99 18.48 5.00
CA GLU A 188 23.86 19.15 4.03
C GLU A 188 24.35 18.17 2.97
N GLU A 189 24.88 17.02 3.36
CA GLU A 189 25.35 15.96 2.44
C GLU A 189 24.21 15.42 1.57
N VAL A 190 23.00 15.23 2.15
CA VAL A 190 21.83 14.82 1.39
C VAL A 190 21.44 15.87 0.34
N PHE A 191 21.45 17.14 0.72
CA PHE A 191 21.07 18.24 -0.16
C PHE A 191 22.11 18.42 -1.29
N GLU A 192 23.38 18.30 -1.00
CA GLU A 192 24.46 18.32 -1.98
C GLU A 192 24.33 17.16 -2.97
N PHE A 193 24.12 15.93 -2.46
CA PHE A 193 23.94 14.73 -3.30
C PHE A 193 22.77 14.86 -4.29
N TYR A 194 21.68 15.50 -3.88
CA TYR A 194 20.53 15.74 -4.73
C TYR A 194 20.55 17.12 -5.43
N ASN A 195 21.64 17.88 -5.38
CA ASN A 195 21.75 19.24 -5.92
C ASN A 195 20.60 20.16 -5.46
N ILE A 196 20.20 20.06 -4.21
CA ILE A 196 19.14 20.87 -3.61
C ILE A 196 19.77 22.10 -2.99
N SER A 197 19.41 23.30 -3.47
CA SER A 197 19.83 24.54 -2.82
C SER A 197 19.06 24.75 -1.51
N ASN A 198 19.75 24.86 -0.39
CA ASN A 198 19.19 25.11 0.94
C ASN A 198 18.27 26.34 1.03
N SER A 199 18.47 27.32 0.13
CA SER A 199 17.72 28.58 0.10
C SER A 199 16.39 28.52 -0.64
N VAL A 200 16.13 27.43 -1.40
CA VAL A 200 15.01 27.36 -2.33
C VAL A 200 13.99 26.28 -1.96
N TYR A 201 14.39 25.27 -1.18
CA TYR A 201 13.52 24.13 -0.88
C TYR A 201 13.05 24.10 0.57
N SER A 202 11.78 24.42 0.76
CA SER A 202 11.06 24.08 1.99
C SER A 202 10.54 22.64 1.91
N PRO A 203 10.49 21.90 3.02
CA PRO A 203 9.90 20.57 3.02
C PRO A 203 8.41 20.64 2.64
N ASP A 204 7.96 19.70 1.79
CA ASP A 204 6.54 19.57 1.45
C ASP A 204 5.69 19.16 2.65
N ASN A 205 6.33 18.51 3.64
CA ASN A 205 5.72 18.21 4.92
C ASN A 205 6.78 18.19 6.01
N PHE A 206 6.43 18.70 7.18
CA PHE A 206 7.30 18.79 8.35
C PHE A 206 6.59 18.28 9.60
N TYR A 207 7.32 17.50 10.39
CA TYR A 207 6.87 17.01 11.67
C TYR A 207 8.02 17.06 12.67
N ALA A 208 7.76 17.61 13.85
CA ALA A 208 8.72 17.63 14.95
C ALA A 208 8.03 17.22 16.26
N HIS A 209 8.75 16.51 17.10
CA HIS A 209 8.33 16.21 18.48
C HIS A 209 9.56 16.05 19.37
N ASP A 210 9.39 16.38 20.62
CA ASP A 210 10.41 16.22 21.63
C ASP A 210 10.33 14.85 22.29
N ILE A 211 11.48 14.26 22.53
CA ILE A 211 11.65 12.98 23.23
C ILE A 211 12.52 13.27 24.45
N GLU A 212 11.99 13.03 25.63
CA GLU A 212 12.75 13.05 26.86
C GLU A 212 13.51 11.72 27.02
N LEU A 213 14.83 11.81 27.10
CA LEU A 213 15.70 10.67 27.34
C LEU A 213 15.73 10.31 28.82
N PRO A 214 16.09 9.06 29.20
CA PRO A 214 16.14 8.62 30.61
C PRO A 214 17.03 9.46 31.52
N ASN A 215 17.98 10.22 30.95
CA ASN A 215 18.86 11.14 31.68
C ASN A 215 18.30 12.58 31.81
N GLY A 216 17.01 12.79 31.44
CA GLY A 216 16.36 14.09 31.47
C GLY A 216 16.70 15.02 30.32
N THR A 217 17.53 14.57 29.35
CA THR A 217 17.86 15.39 28.17
C THR A 217 16.69 15.38 27.20
N ILE A 218 16.27 16.54 26.71
CA ILE A 218 15.25 16.67 25.67
C ILE A 218 15.94 16.64 24.30
N MET A 219 15.53 15.70 23.45
CA MET A 219 15.99 15.61 22.07
C MET A 219 14.81 15.84 21.11
N THR A 220 14.94 16.84 20.23
CA THR A 220 13.92 17.12 19.22
C THR A 220 14.11 16.20 18.01
N TYR A 221 13.14 15.34 17.78
CA TYR A 221 13.07 14.53 16.56
C TYR A 221 12.35 15.31 15.47
N LYS A 222 13.01 15.50 14.31
CA LYS A 222 12.46 16.20 13.14
C LYS A 222 12.31 15.23 11.98
N ARG A 223 11.21 15.34 11.25
CA ARG A 223 10.97 14.60 10.00
C ARG A 223 10.55 15.58 8.93
N GLU A 224 11.29 15.59 7.86
CA GLU A 224 11.06 16.43 6.69
C GLU A 224 10.81 15.56 5.47
N PHE A 225 9.87 15.94 4.62
CA PHE A 225 9.55 15.28 3.38
C PHE A 225 9.74 16.24 2.23
N TYR A 226 10.47 15.78 1.22
CA TYR A 226 10.77 16.55 0.03
C TYR A 226 10.34 15.75 -1.20
N LYS A 227 9.47 16.33 -2.04
CA LYS A 227 9.07 15.76 -3.34
C LYS A 227 9.92 16.45 -4.42
N LEU A 228 10.99 15.82 -4.80
CA LEU A 228 11.85 16.31 -5.88
C LEU A 228 11.16 16.03 -7.21
N LYS A 229 10.50 17.05 -7.79
CA LYS A 229 9.85 16.95 -9.10
C LYS A 229 10.94 16.73 -10.16
N GLY A 230 10.87 15.61 -10.89
CA GLY A 230 11.73 15.34 -12.05
C GLY A 230 12.89 14.37 -11.83
N TRP A 231 13.05 13.74 -10.67
CA TRP A 231 14.18 12.86 -10.36
C TRP A 231 13.94 11.37 -10.56
N LEU A 232 12.73 10.96 -10.91
CA LEU A 232 12.44 9.58 -11.32
C LEU A 232 12.43 9.48 -12.85
N LYS A 233 13.60 9.64 -13.46
CA LYS A 233 13.86 9.21 -14.84
C LYS A 233 14.71 7.94 -14.84
#